data_b5ee12d33a6d77489ef68a2030b98c00
#
_entry.id   b5ee12d33a6d77489ef68a2030b98c00
#
_cell.length_a   1.000
_cell.length_b   1.000
_cell.length_c   1.000
_cell.angle_alpha   90.00
_cell.angle_beta   90.00
_cell.angle_gamma   90.00
#
_symmetry.space_group_name_H-M   'P 1'
#
loop_
_entity.id
_entity.type
_entity.pdbx_description
1 polymer ?
#
loop_
_entity_poly.entity_id
_entity_poly.type
_entity_poly.pdbx_seq_one_letter_code
_entity_poly.pdbx_strand_id
1 'polypeptide(L)'
;VDHFGNAAELIISIFALRAGLIELVKASIIGSILGNLLLILGLSLMAAGMNKSIFSFNRTAAGLAGGMLALAVAALVFPALFHATHPEAAQLVELHLSESVAIVLGAVYLLSLLFSLRTHRRLLGGDPHPTVHPVWGLPRAIGVLTLSTVGIAVISEILVHEIGPMTEGGLLSQAFLGLI
;
A
#
# COMPACT_ATOMS: atom_id res chain seq x y z
N VAL A 1 1.06 13.93 2.12
CA VAL A 1 -0.03 14.02 1.13
C VAL A 1 -0.31 12.66 0.45
N ASP A 2 0.41 11.61 0.80
CA ASP A 2 0.41 10.36 0.02
C ASP A 2 -0.53 9.26 0.54
N HIS A 3 -1.48 9.60 1.40
CA HIS A 3 -2.39 8.62 2.00
C HIS A 3 -3.46 8.08 1.02
N PHE A 4 -3.66 8.75 -0.10
CA PHE A 4 -4.57 8.31 -1.17
C PHE A 4 -3.88 7.53 -2.29
N GLY A 5 -2.54 7.41 -2.26
CA GLY A 5 -1.78 6.66 -3.26
C GLY A 5 -2.19 5.20 -3.34
N ASN A 6 -2.59 4.60 -2.22
CA ASN A 6 -2.99 3.19 -2.16
C ASN A 6 -4.48 2.93 -2.48
N ALA A 7 -5.24 3.96 -2.83
CA ALA A 7 -6.66 3.78 -3.16
C ALA A 7 -6.84 2.96 -4.45
N ALA A 8 -5.96 3.14 -5.42
CA ALA A 8 -6.00 2.40 -6.67
C ALA A 8 -5.75 0.90 -6.43
N GLU A 9 -4.69 0.57 -5.67
CA GLU A 9 -4.36 -0.81 -5.31
C GLU A 9 -5.48 -1.47 -4.51
N LEU A 10 -6.12 -0.73 -3.60
CA LEU A 10 -7.26 -1.24 -2.84
C LEU A 10 -8.45 -1.57 -3.75
N ILE A 11 -8.77 -0.69 -4.71
CA ILE A 11 -9.87 -0.89 -5.65
C ILE A 11 -9.58 -2.10 -6.54
N ILE A 12 -8.39 -2.18 -7.14
CA ILE A 12 -7.97 -3.32 -7.97
C ILE A 12 -8.05 -4.63 -7.17
N SER A 13 -7.53 -4.61 -5.93
CA SER A 13 -7.55 -5.78 -5.05
C SER A 13 -8.98 -6.25 -4.75
N ILE A 14 -9.93 -5.35 -4.53
CA ILE A 14 -11.34 -5.69 -4.28
C ILE A 14 -11.96 -6.38 -5.52
N PHE A 15 -11.73 -5.84 -6.72
CA PHE A 15 -12.24 -6.46 -7.95
C PHE A 15 -11.58 -7.82 -8.21
N ALA A 16 -10.26 -7.93 -8.02
CA ALA A 16 -9.53 -9.18 -8.18
C ALA A 16 -9.99 -10.26 -7.18
N LEU A 17 -10.22 -9.88 -5.91
CA LEU A 17 -10.80 -10.80 -4.90
C LEU A 17 -12.21 -11.28 -5.30
N ARG A 18 -13.06 -10.40 -5.81
CA ARG A 18 -14.39 -10.77 -6.31
C ARG A 18 -14.33 -11.71 -7.51
N ALA A 19 -13.30 -11.59 -8.33
CA ALA A 19 -13.04 -12.48 -9.46
C ALA A 19 -12.33 -13.78 -9.06
N GLY A 20 -12.00 -13.99 -7.77
CA GLY A 20 -11.31 -15.18 -7.28
C GLY A 20 -9.80 -15.23 -7.58
N LEU A 21 -9.21 -14.11 -8.03
CA LEU A 21 -7.79 -14.00 -8.41
C LEU A 21 -6.91 -13.70 -7.20
N ILE A 22 -6.90 -14.60 -6.20
CA ILE A 22 -6.22 -14.39 -4.92
C ILE A 22 -4.70 -14.23 -5.09
N GLU A 23 -4.09 -15.05 -5.95
CA GLU A 23 -2.64 -14.99 -6.20
C GLU A 23 -2.23 -13.67 -6.87
N LEU A 24 -3.09 -13.12 -7.74
CA LEU A 24 -2.89 -11.79 -8.32
C LEU A 24 -2.85 -10.71 -7.22
N VAL A 25 -3.79 -10.76 -6.27
CA VAL A 25 -3.85 -9.78 -5.16
C VAL A 25 -2.60 -9.86 -4.29
N LYS A 26 -2.18 -11.07 -3.90
CA LYS A 26 -0.96 -11.27 -3.10
C LYS A 26 0.27 -10.72 -3.82
N ALA A 27 0.43 -11.05 -5.11
CA ALA A 27 1.55 -10.59 -5.92
C ALA A 27 1.54 -9.07 -6.12
N SER A 28 0.36 -8.46 -6.34
CA SER A 28 0.21 -7.02 -6.49
C SER A 28 0.60 -6.26 -5.22
N ILE A 29 0.20 -6.75 -4.04
CA ILE A 29 0.59 -6.13 -2.77
C ILE A 29 2.11 -6.23 -2.57
N ILE A 30 2.72 -7.38 -2.85
CA ILE A 30 4.17 -7.57 -2.75
C ILE A 30 4.89 -6.66 -3.75
N GLY A 31 4.43 -6.61 -5.00
CA GLY A 31 4.97 -5.75 -6.05
C GLY A 31 4.93 -4.27 -5.69
N SER A 32 3.81 -3.80 -5.17
CA SER A 32 3.64 -2.41 -4.70
C SER A 32 4.59 -2.08 -3.53
N ILE A 33 4.72 -2.97 -2.55
CA ILE A 33 5.67 -2.79 -1.44
C ILE A 33 7.10 -2.69 -1.96
N LEU A 34 7.53 -3.63 -2.80
CA LEU A 34 8.87 -3.64 -3.37
C LEU A 34 9.13 -2.43 -4.28
N GLY A 35 8.16 -2.07 -5.14
CA GLY A 35 8.23 -0.91 -6.00
C GLY A 35 8.40 0.38 -5.20
N ASN A 36 7.60 0.58 -4.17
CA ASN A 36 7.67 1.77 -3.33
C ASN A 36 8.97 1.83 -2.52
N LEU A 37 9.44 0.71 -1.94
CA LEU A 37 10.66 0.69 -1.12
C LEU A 37 11.95 0.73 -1.95
N LEU A 38 11.99 0.04 -3.08
CA LEU A 38 13.22 -0.05 -3.88
C LEU A 38 13.28 1.02 -4.96
N LEU A 39 12.23 1.13 -5.78
CA LEU A 39 12.24 2.03 -6.93
C LEU A 39 11.96 3.47 -6.50
N ILE A 40 10.81 3.73 -5.88
CA ILE A 40 10.38 5.10 -5.57
C ILE A 40 11.30 5.73 -4.53
N LEU A 41 11.59 5.05 -3.42
CA LEU A 41 12.50 5.56 -2.40
C LEU A 41 13.92 5.71 -2.95
N GLY A 42 14.42 4.72 -3.70
CA GLY A 42 15.75 4.76 -4.31
C GLY A 42 15.90 5.92 -5.29
N LEU A 43 14.95 6.10 -6.21
CA LEU A 43 14.95 7.23 -7.14
C LEU A 43 14.81 8.58 -6.43
N SER A 44 13.99 8.65 -5.38
CA SER A 44 13.83 9.87 -4.58
C SER A 44 15.13 10.27 -3.89
N LEU A 45 15.86 9.32 -3.30
CA LEU A 45 17.16 9.55 -2.68
C LEU A 45 18.21 9.96 -3.71
N MET A 46 18.24 9.29 -4.87
CA MET A 46 19.10 9.67 -6.00
C MET A 46 18.83 11.10 -6.45
N ALA A 47 17.58 11.43 -6.75
CA ALA A 47 17.20 12.77 -7.21
C ALA A 47 17.52 13.86 -6.18
N ALA A 48 17.29 13.58 -4.89
CA ALA A 48 17.62 14.51 -3.81
C ALA A 48 19.13 14.71 -3.63
N GLY A 49 19.93 13.66 -3.87
CA GLY A 49 21.40 13.67 -3.72
C GLY A 49 22.14 14.28 -4.91
N MET A 50 21.54 14.31 -6.11
CA MET A 50 22.22 14.78 -7.32
C MET A 50 22.72 16.23 -7.24
N ASN A 51 22.00 17.09 -6.53
CA ASN A 51 22.30 18.54 -6.45
C ASN A 51 22.76 18.99 -5.05
N LYS A 52 22.92 18.07 -4.10
CA LYS A 52 23.29 18.40 -2.71
C LYS A 52 24.31 17.43 -2.18
N SER A 53 25.42 17.96 -1.66
CA SER A 53 26.47 17.17 -0.99
C SER A 53 26.05 16.64 0.40
N ILE A 54 25.05 17.26 1.02
CA ILE A 54 24.47 16.82 2.30
C ILE A 54 22.96 16.86 2.20
N PHE A 55 22.34 15.75 2.52
CA PHE A 55 20.89 15.61 2.56
C PHE A 55 20.44 15.37 4.01
N SER A 56 19.51 16.20 4.48
CA SER A 56 18.92 16.08 5.81
C SER A 56 17.49 15.53 5.72
N PHE A 57 17.11 14.66 6.64
CA PHE A 57 15.76 14.10 6.72
C PHE A 57 15.25 14.14 8.16
N ASN A 58 13.93 14.09 8.31
CA ASN A 58 13.29 14.05 9.62
C ASN A 58 13.47 12.66 10.25
N ARG A 59 14.39 12.53 11.21
CA ARG A 59 14.72 11.27 11.89
C ARG A 59 13.52 10.68 12.64
N THR A 60 12.66 11.53 13.21
CA THR A 60 11.48 11.09 13.95
C THR A 60 10.46 10.46 13.00
N ALA A 61 10.20 11.12 11.86
CA ALA A 61 9.30 10.58 10.83
C ALA A 61 9.82 9.28 10.22
N ALA A 62 11.12 9.24 9.90
CA ALA A 62 11.76 8.04 9.36
C ALA A 62 11.76 6.88 10.38
N GLY A 63 12.03 7.17 11.67
CA GLY A 63 11.98 6.18 12.74
C GLY A 63 10.58 5.60 12.94
N LEU A 64 9.54 6.44 12.90
CA LEU A 64 8.15 6.00 12.99
C LEU A 64 7.77 5.11 11.79
N ALA A 65 8.09 5.56 10.57
CA ALA A 65 7.82 4.80 9.35
C ALA A 65 8.55 3.45 9.34
N GLY A 66 9.82 3.43 9.74
CA GLY A 66 10.61 2.19 9.87
C GLY A 66 10.05 1.24 10.92
N GLY A 67 9.62 1.75 12.07
CA GLY A 67 8.94 0.96 13.12
C GLY A 67 7.63 0.35 12.64
N MET A 68 6.81 1.11 11.92
CA MET A 68 5.56 0.63 11.31
C MET A 68 5.82 -0.44 10.25
N LEU A 69 6.85 -0.26 9.42
CA LEU A 69 7.26 -1.25 8.43
C LEU A 69 7.72 -2.56 9.10
N ALA A 70 8.56 -2.46 10.13
CA ALA A 70 9.03 -3.63 10.88
C ALA A 70 7.86 -4.40 11.52
N LEU A 71 6.89 -3.68 12.10
CA LEU A 71 5.67 -4.28 12.66
C LEU A 71 4.84 -4.98 11.57
N ALA A 72 4.66 -4.35 10.40
CA ALA A 72 3.94 -4.93 9.28
C ALA A 72 4.61 -6.21 8.77
N VAL A 73 5.94 -6.20 8.61
CA VAL A 73 6.70 -7.38 8.20
C VAL A 73 6.57 -8.50 9.23
N ALA A 74 6.73 -8.21 10.53
CA ALA A 74 6.57 -9.21 11.59
C ALA A 74 5.17 -9.83 11.57
N ALA A 75 4.14 -8.99 11.40
CA ALA A 75 2.75 -9.43 11.35
C ALA A 75 2.45 -10.31 10.13
N LEU A 76 3.05 -10.05 8.97
CA LEU A 76 2.90 -10.88 7.76
C LEU A 76 3.67 -12.21 7.88
N VAL A 77 4.85 -12.19 8.51
CA VAL A 77 5.69 -13.37 8.70
C VAL A 77 5.04 -14.35 9.69
N PHE A 78 4.33 -13.86 10.70
CA PHE A 78 3.78 -14.71 11.76
C PHE A 78 2.77 -15.75 11.23
N PRO A 79 1.73 -15.43 10.45
CA PRO A 79 0.85 -16.43 9.86
C PRO A 79 1.57 -17.37 8.88
N ALA A 80 2.55 -16.85 8.13
CA ALA A 80 3.32 -17.66 7.19
C ALA A 80 4.19 -18.72 7.90
N LEU A 81 4.83 -18.35 9.01
CA LEU A 81 5.56 -19.29 9.87
C LEU A 81 4.63 -20.30 10.52
N PHE A 82 3.46 -19.88 10.98
CA PHE A 82 2.46 -20.78 11.57
C PHE A 82 2.05 -21.84 10.55
N HIS A 83 1.70 -21.45 9.32
CA HIS A 83 1.38 -22.36 8.23
C HIS A 83 2.52 -23.34 7.94
N ALA A 84 3.77 -22.85 7.86
CA ALA A 84 4.94 -23.67 7.57
C ALA A 84 5.27 -24.69 8.66
N THR A 85 4.98 -24.36 9.92
CA THR A 85 5.28 -25.21 11.09
C THR A 85 4.14 -26.15 11.49
N HIS A 86 2.91 -25.82 11.08
CA HIS A 86 1.70 -26.59 11.40
C HIS A 86 0.88 -26.91 10.14
N PRO A 87 1.41 -27.67 9.18
CA PRO A 87 0.72 -27.95 7.91
C PRO A 87 -0.58 -28.73 8.11
N GLU A 88 -0.75 -29.39 9.26
CA GLU A 88 -1.96 -30.14 9.64
C GLU A 88 -2.98 -29.31 10.40
N ALA A 89 -2.67 -28.01 10.66
CA ALA A 89 -3.62 -27.13 11.33
C ALA A 89 -4.89 -26.97 10.52
N ALA A 90 -6.05 -26.98 11.18
CA ALA A 90 -7.30 -26.76 10.52
C ALA A 90 -7.31 -25.41 9.81
N GLN A 91 -7.72 -25.36 8.55
CA GLN A 91 -7.78 -24.13 7.73
C GLN A 91 -8.51 -22.97 8.44
N LEU A 92 -9.49 -23.28 9.30
CA LEU A 92 -10.19 -22.30 10.12
C LEU A 92 -9.27 -21.60 11.13
N VAL A 93 -8.30 -22.30 11.72
CA VAL A 93 -7.34 -21.72 12.66
C VAL A 93 -6.43 -20.72 11.94
N GLU A 94 -5.94 -21.07 10.76
CA GLU A 94 -5.13 -20.19 9.93
C GLU A 94 -5.89 -18.92 9.49
N LEU A 95 -7.16 -19.08 9.09
CA LEU A 95 -8.02 -17.95 8.72
C LEU A 95 -8.24 -17.01 9.90
N HIS A 96 -8.59 -17.53 11.09
CA HIS A 96 -8.79 -16.71 12.28
C HIS A 96 -7.51 -16.01 12.74
N LEU A 97 -6.36 -16.68 12.60
CA LEU A 97 -5.06 -16.08 12.92
C LEU A 97 -4.78 -14.91 11.96
N SER A 98 -4.92 -15.12 10.65
CA SER A 98 -4.70 -14.10 9.65
C SER A 98 -5.68 -12.92 9.79
N GLU A 99 -6.95 -13.20 10.07
CA GLU A 99 -7.98 -12.18 10.33
C GLU A 99 -7.64 -11.35 11.58
N SER A 100 -7.23 -11.99 12.65
CA SER A 100 -6.84 -11.31 13.89
C SER A 100 -5.64 -10.39 13.67
N VAL A 101 -4.63 -10.87 12.94
CA VAL A 101 -3.46 -10.07 12.58
C VAL A 101 -3.86 -8.89 11.69
N ALA A 102 -4.74 -9.11 10.72
CA ALA A 102 -5.22 -8.05 9.83
C ALA A 102 -5.99 -6.95 10.58
N ILE A 103 -6.85 -7.34 11.55
CA ILE A 103 -7.59 -6.39 12.38
C ILE A 103 -6.64 -5.56 13.24
N VAL A 104 -5.65 -6.19 13.88
CA VAL A 104 -4.64 -5.48 14.69
C VAL A 104 -3.83 -4.51 13.85
N LEU A 105 -3.34 -4.95 12.68
CA LEU A 105 -2.61 -4.08 11.75
C LEU A 105 -3.45 -2.92 11.25
N GLY A 106 -4.71 -3.17 10.90
CA GLY A 106 -5.66 -2.15 10.50
C GLY A 106 -5.89 -1.11 11.59
N ALA A 107 -6.07 -1.55 12.84
CA ALA A 107 -6.22 -0.66 13.99
C ALA A 107 -4.95 0.18 14.22
N VAL A 108 -3.76 -0.42 14.18
CA VAL A 108 -2.48 0.29 14.31
C VAL A 108 -2.30 1.30 13.18
N TYR A 109 -2.67 0.94 11.95
CA TYR A 109 -2.62 1.86 10.81
C TYR A 109 -3.54 3.06 11.00
N LEU A 110 -4.80 2.85 11.39
CA LEU A 110 -5.74 3.94 11.66
C LEU A 110 -5.28 4.85 12.80
N LEU A 111 -4.74 4.27 13.88
CA LEU A 111 -4.15 5.04 14.98
C LEU A 111 -2.92 5.84 14.53
N SER A 112 -2.08 5.27 13.68
CA SER A 112 -0.93 5.95 13.08
C SER A 112 -1.36 7.12 12.20
N LEU A 113 -2.41 6.95 11.38
CA LEU A 113 -3.00 8.04 10.61
C LEU A 113 -3.53 9.16 11.52
N LEU A 114 -4.27 8.81 12.55
CA LEU A 114 -4.79 9.77 13.51
C LEU A 114 -3.67 10.53 14.21
N PHE A 115 -2.62 9.81 14.62
CA PHE A 115 -1.43 10.38 15.24
C PHE A 115 -0.72 11.36 14.28
N SER A 116 -0.48 10.94 13.06
CA SER A 116 0.24 11.72 12.04
C SER A 116 -0.55 12.95 11.59
N LEU A 117 -1.85 12.79 11.33
CA LEU A 117 -2.66 13.85 10.72
C LEU A 117 -3.20 14.86 11.75
N ARG A 118 -3.48 14.42 12.98
CA ARG A 118 -4.19 15.24 13.95
C ARG A 118 -3.36 15.58 15.18
N THR A 119 -2.73 14.61 15.81
CA THR A 119 -2.14 14.78 17.13
C THR A 119 -0.72 15.35 17.07
N HIS A 120 0.13 14.89 16.15
CA HIS A 120 1.55 15.23 16.10
C HIS A 120 2.00 15.74 14.72
N ARG A 121 1.12 16.43 14.02
CA ARG A 121 1.38 16.97 12.69
C ARG A 121 2.66 17.83 12.62
N ARG A 122 2.99 18.55 13.71
CA ARG A 122 4.18 19.42 13.78
C ARG A 122 5.50 18.63 13.89
N LEU A 123 5.47 17.44 14.48
CA LEU A 123 6.66 16.61 14.65
C LEU A 123 7.02 15.84 13.37
N LEU A 124 6.02 15.52 12.56
CA LEU A 124 6.15 14.70 11.36
C LEU A 124 6.15 15.52 10.06
N GLY A 125 5.52 16.70 10.08
CA GLY A 125 5.63 17.66 8.99
C GLY A 125 7.00 18.35 9.10
N GLY A 126 7.85 18.24 8.09
CA GLY A 126 9.10 18.98 7.98
C GLY A 126 8.92 20.49 8.21
N ASP A 127 10.01 21.26 8.06
CA ASP A 127 9.99 22.73 8.17
C ASP A 127 8.78 23.33 7.44
N PRO A 128 8.17 24.39 7.98
CA PRO A 128 7.02 25.01 7.35
C PRO A 128 7.38 25.39 5.90
N HIS A 129 6.91 24.59 4.97
CA HIS A 129 6.99 24.99 3.58
C HIS A 129 6.31 26.35 3.43
N PRO A 130 6.87 27.25 2.61
CA PRO A 130 6.23 28.52 2.32
C PRO A 130 4.77 28.22 1.95
N THR A 131 3.85 28.98 2.52
CA THR A 131 2.40 28.79 2.37
C THR A 131 2.05 28.71 0.88
N VAL A 132 2.00 27.50 0.35
CA VAL A 132 1.50 27.27 -1.01
C VAL A 132 0.01 27.52 -0.94
N HIS A 133 -0.45 28.61 -1.52
CA HIS A 133 -1.87 28.88 -1.65
C HIS A 133 -2.50 27.75 -2.47
N PRO A 134 -3.59 27.15 -2.00
CA PRO A 134 -4.25 26.07 -2.73
C PRO A 134 -4.72 26.61 -4.09
N VAL A 135 -4.22 26.05 -5.17
CA VAL A 135 -4.56 26.43 -6.54
C VAL A 135 -6.02 26.08 -6.87
N TRP A 136 -6.56 25.05 -6.18
CA TRP A 136 -7.93 24.57 -6.39
C TRP A 136 -8.78 24.76 -5.15
N GLY A 137 -10.00 25.25 -5.34
CA GLY A 137 -11.01 25.25 -4.29
C GLY A 137 -11.43 23.82 -3.92
N LEU A 138 -11.89 23.63 -2.69
CA LEU A 138 -12.32 22.34 -2.15
C LEU A 138 -13.33 21.58 -3.05
N PRO A 139 -14.38 22.23 -3.64
CA PRO A 139 -15.33 21.54 -4.50
C PRO A 139 -14.67 20.97 -5.76
N ARG A 140 -13.74 21.73 -6.37
CA ARG A 140 -13.01 21.28 -7.56
C ARG A 140 -12.08 20.10 -7.23
N ALA A 141 -11.40 20.17 -6.09
CA ALA A 141 -10.52 19.08 -5.64
C ALA A 141 -11.31 17.79 -5.38
N ILE A 142 -12.46 17.89 -4.70
CA ILE A 142 -13.36 16.74 -4.46
C ILE A 142 -13.91 16.21 -5.78
N GLY A 143 -14.34 17.07 -6.70
CA GLY A 143 -14.85 16.65 -8.00
C GLY A 143 -13.82 15.87 -8.82
N VAL A 144 -12.59 16.37 -8.91
CA VAL A 144 -11.49 15.67 -9.61
C VAL A 144 -11.14 14.35 -8.92
N LEU A 145 -11.08 14.34 -7.59
CA LEU A 145 -10.80 13.11 -6.84
C LEU A 145 -11.87 12.04 -7.08
N THR A 146 -13.14 12.42 -7.01
CA THR A 146 -14.25 11.50 -7.26
C THR A 146 -14.22 10.95 -8.69
N LEU A 147 -14.02 11.84 -9.68
CA LEU A 147 -13.93 11.43 -11.08
C LEU A 147 -12.76 10.47 -11.32
N SER A 148 -11.60 10.76 -10.74
CA SER A 148 -10.42 9.88 -10.82
C SER A 148 -10.69 8.52 -10.17
N THR A 149 -11.33 8.50 -9.00
CA THR A 149 -11.67 7.25 -8.30
C THR A 149 -12.64 6.40 -9.12
N VAL A 150 -13.67 7.01 -9.72
CA VAL A 150 -14.60 6.30 -10.62
C VAL A 150 -13.85 5.77 -11.85
N GLY A 151 -12.98 6.58 -12.44
CA GLY A 151 -12.15 6.16 -13.57
C GLY A 151 -11.27 4.95 -13.22
N ILE A 152 -10.62 4.97 -12.07
CA ILE A 152 -9.82 3.84 -11.56
C ILE A 152 -10.71 2.60 -11.39
N ALA A 153 -11.90 2.73 -10.81
CA ALA A 153 -12.79 1.60 -10.60
C ALA A 153 -13.20 0.94 -11.92
N VAL A 154 -13.57 1.73 -12.93
CA VAL A 154 -13.95 1.21 -14.26
C VAL A 154 -12.76 0.52 -14.95
N ILE A 155 -11.58 1.14 -14.92
CA ILE A 155 -10.39 0.55 -15.52
C ILE A 155 -9.99 -0.73 -14.79
N SER A 156 -10.08 -0.76 -13.46
CA SER A 156 -9.78 -1.94 -12.64
C SER A 156 -10.70 -3.11 -12.96
N GLU A 157 -12.00 -2.85 -13.13
CA GLU A 157 -12.99 -3.87 -13.50
C GLU A 157 -12.65 -4.49 -14.86
N ILE A 158 -12.35 -3.64 -15.86
CA ILE A 158 -11.96 -4.10 -17.21
C ILE A 158 -10.66 -4.90 -17.12
N LEU A 159 -9.65 -4.39 -16.42
CA LEU A 159 -8.35 -5.04 -16.27
C LEU A 159 -8.49 -6.44 -15.67
N VAL A 160 -9.21 -6.55 -14.56
CA VAL A 160 -9.42 -7.82 -13.85
C VAL A 160 -10.19 -8.82 -14.72
N HIS A 161 -11.17 -8.33 -15.50
CA HIS A 161 -11.92 -9.18 -16.43
C HIS A 161 -11.04 -9.78 -17.53
N GLU A 162 -10.09 -9.00 -18.06
CA GLU A 162 -9.17 -9.46 -19.11
C GLU A 162 -8.04 -10.36 -18.56
N ILE A 163 -7.64 -10.19 -17.31
CA ILE A 163 -6.58 -11.00 -16.68
C ILE A 163 -7.01 -12.48 -16.54
N GLY A 164 -8.27 -12.76 -16.21
CA GLY A 164 -8.77 -14.13 -16.06
C GLY A 164 -8.44 -15.01 -17.26
N PRO A 165 -8.93 -14.69 -18.48
CA PRO A 165 -8.65 -15.46 -19.69
C PRO A 165 -7.15 -15.56 -20.04
N MET A 166 -6.35 -14.53 -19.76
CA MET A 166 -4.90 -14.54 -20.02
C MET A 166 -4.17 -15.55 -19.13
N THR A 167 -4.60 -15.70 -17.89
CA THR A 167 -4.00 -16.65 -16.94
C THR A 167 -4.47 -18.08 -17.18
N GLU A 168 -5.73 -18.28 -17.54
CA GLU A 168 -6.27 -19.59 -17.92
C GLU A 168 -5.64 -20.13 -19.22
N GLY A 169 -5.31 -19.24 -20.16
CA GLY A 169 -4.60 -19.58 -21.40
C GLY A 169 -3.12 -19.95 -21.20
N GLY A 170 -2.59 -19.87 -19.99
CA GLY A 170 -1.20 -20.24 -19.67
C GLY A 170 -0.14 -19.29 -20.23
N LEU A 171 -0.53 -18.15 -20.79
CA LEU A 171 0.38 -17.17 -21.36
C LEU A 171 1.21 -16.45 -20.28
N LEU A 172 0.55 -16.08 -19.17
CA LEU A 172 1.18 -15.36 -18.05
C LEU A 172 0.62 -15.91 -16.72
N SER A 173 1.46 -16.00 -15.70
CA SER A 173 0.98 -16.36 -14.37
C SER A 173 0.36 -15.15 -13.65
N GLN A 174 -0.64 -15.42 -12.78
CA GLN A 174 -1.23 -14.38 -11.93
C GLN A 174 -0.16 -13.66 -11.07
N ALA A 175 0.82 -14.43 -10.58
CA ALA A 175 1.93 -13.89 -9.80
C ALA A 175 2.78 -12.90 -10.62
N PHE A 176 3.05 -13.20 -11.87
CA PHE A 176 3.82 -12.30 -12.75
C PHE A 176 3.05 -11.01 -13.04
N LEU A 177 1.76 -11.13 -13.38
CA LEU A 177 0.90 -9.97 -13.66
C LEU A 177 0.69 -9.06 -12.45
N GLY A 178 0.62 -9.66 -11.25
CA GLY A 178 0.47 -8.88 -10.04
C GLY A 178 1.75 -8.17 -9.57
N LEU A 179 2.93 -8.67 -9.97
CA LEU A 179 4.20 -8.11 -9.54
C LEU A 179 4.61 -6.87 -10.36
N ILE A 180 4.11 -6.73 -11.59
CA ILE A 180 4.35 -5.60 -12.50
C ILE A 180 3.36 -4.48 -12.26
#